data_5436e4f002be11ed71132bcff130386d
#
_entry.id   5436e4f002be11ed71132bcff130386d
#
_cell.length_a   1.000
_cell.length_b   1.000
_cell.length_c   1.000
_cell.angle_alpha   90.00
_cell.angle_beta   90.00
_cell.angle_gamma   90.00
#
_symmetry.space_group_name_H-M   'P 1'
#
loop_
_entity.id
_entity.type
_entity.pdbx_description
1 polymer ?
#
loop_
_entity_poly.entity_id
_entity_poly.type
_entity_poly.pdbx_seq_one_letter_code
_entity_poly.pdbx_strand_id
1 'polypeptide(L)'
;MKEYLRAVNKTNEMIHTKRTVHKGDIFQFEFGKNYSPEMSYEHRGLVIGVKNKLLYFLPICSYDASKHPNVFHPIDNPESKSDWYLLKASEYNFIQHDSVLKLNDLRTVSVNRILYHQKDGKIESSSEVYRCIEKLVITKCFPTFIYEFEQIMEQNSVLKKNCEEKENTIVNLQKTITKIAECLQDILKNSIAPEETMQKIEKLEIITSVKENT
;
A
#
# COMPACT_ATOMS: atom_id res chain seq x y z
N MET A 1 -1.37 -4.11 24.12
CA MET A 1 -2.53 -4.58 24.92
C MET A 1 -2.30 -6.07 25.18
N LYS A 2 -2.22 -6.49 26.46
CA LYS A 2 -2.05 -7.92 26.78
C LYS A 2 -3.42 -8.58 26.67
N GLU A 3 -3.58 -9.48 25.73
CA GLU A 3 -4.84 -10.15 25.46
C GLU A 3 -4.77 -11.60 25.91
N TYR A 4 -5.90 -12.10 26.38
CA TYR A 4 -5.99 -13.46 26.93
C TYR A 4 -6.36 -14.41 25.79
N LEU A 5 -5.47 -15.35 25.49
CA LEU A 5 -5.72 -16.45 24.59
C LEU A 5 -6.31 -17.63 25.37
N ARG A 6 -7.35 -18.24 24.83
CA ARG A 6 -7.84 -19.53 25.28
C ARG A 6 -7.18 -20.60 24.41
N ALA A 7 -6.36 -21.43 24.99
CA ALA A 7 -5.88 -22.64 24.35
C ALA A 7 -6.70 -23.82 24.87
N VAL A 8 -7.23 -24.63 23.99
CA VAL A 8 -7.86 -25.89 24.33
C VAL A 8 -6.81 -26.99 24.11
N ASN A 9 -6.42 -27.67 25.18
CA ASN A 9 -5.57 -28.85 25.05
C ASN A 9 -6.41 -30.09 24.69
N LYS A 10 -5.75 -31.23 24.41
CA LYS A 10 -6.42 -32.50 24.07
C LYS A 10 -7.37 -33.04 25.18
N THR A 11 -7.34 -32.47 26.38
CA THR A 11 -8.13 -32.85 27.54
C THR A 11 -9.31 -31.90 27.83
N ASN A 12 -9.61 -30.95 26.93
CA ASN A 12 -10.61 -29.90 27.11
C ASN A 12 -10.37 -28.93 28.27
N GLU A 13 -9.17 -28.89 28.86
CA GLU A 13 -8.82 -27.85 29.81
C GLU A 13 -8.50 -26.55 29.06
N MET A 14 -9.22 -25.49 29.38
CA MET A 14 -8.96 -24.15 28.82
C MET A 14 -7.74 -23.54 29.52
N ILE A 15 -6.63 -23.45 28.80
CA ILE A 15 -5.43 -22.75 29.27
C ILE A 15 -5.54 -21.29 28.83
N HIS A 16 -5.64 -20.40 29.80
CA HIS A 16 -5.58 -18.95 29.53
C HIS A 16 -4.12 -18.51 29.42
N THR A 17 -3.65 -18.27 28.20
CA THR A 17 -2.33 -17.67 27.98
C THR A 17 -2.47 -16.17 27.74
N LYS A 18 -1.70 -15.37 28.48
CA LYS A 18 -1.57 -13.91 28.23
C LYS A 18 -0.61 -13.71 27.05
N ARG A 19 -1.11 -13.35 25.90
CA ARG A 19 -0.29 -13.03 24.75
C ARG A 19 -0.76 -11.72 24.11
N THR A 20 0.18 -10.93 23.66
CA THR A 20 -0.11 -9.77 22.82
C THR A 20 -0.30 -10.26 21.39
N VAL A 21 -1.41 -9.86 20.76
CA VAL A 21 -1.73 -10.17 19.37
C VAL A 21 -1.28 -9.00 18.49
N HIS A 22 -0.60 -9.30 17.42
CA HIS A 22 -0.10 -8.31 16.47
C HIS A 22 -0.61 -8.58 15.05
N LYS A 23 -0.55 -7.57 14.20
CA LYS A 23 -0.72 -7.74 12.76
C LYS A 23 0.28 -8.76 12.22
N GLY A 24 -0.18 -9.62 11.33
CA GLY A 24 0.64 -10.67 10.74
C GLY A 24 0.69 -11.98 11.51
N ASP A 25 0.23 -12.01 12.77
CA ASP A 25 0.12 -13.25 13.53
C ASP A 25 -0.95 -14.17 12.94
N ILE A 26 -0.71 -15.47 13.01
CA ILE A 26 -1.66 -16.50 12.57
C ILE A 26 -2.11 -17.35 13.75
N PHE A 27 -3.41 -17.45 13.91
CA PHE A 27 -4.05 -18.21 14.97
C PHE A 27 -5.07 -19.18 14.41
N GLN A 28 -5.36 -20.22 15.20
CA GLN A 28 -6.56 -21.04 15.02
C GLN A 28 -7.72 -20.34 15.72
N PHE A 29 -8.84 -20.20 15.01
CA PHE A 29 -10.04 -19.55 15.50
C PHE A 29 -11.24 -20.50 15.47
N GLU A 30 -12.19 -20.29 16.38
CA GLU A 30 -13.52 -20.89 16.33
C GLU A 30 -14.51 -19.87 15.75
N PHE A 31 -15.02 -20.13 14.53
CA PHE A 31 -15.95 -19.23 13.83
C PHE A 31 -17.41 -19.52 14.15
N GLY A 32 -17.69 -20.71 14.69
CA GLY A 32 -19.05 -21.20 14.83
C GLY A 32 -19.64 -21.67 13.49
N LYS A 33 -20.92 -21.93 13.48
CA LYS A 33 -21.68 -22.32 12.28
C LYS A 33 -22.14 -21.06 11.55
N ASN A 34 -21.67 -20.88 10.31
CA ASN A 34 -22.01 -19.75 9.45
C ASN A 34 -22.75 -20.23 8.20
N TYR A 35 -23.21 -19.29 7.37
CA TYR A 35 -23.85 -19.55 6.10
C TYR A 35 -22.85 -19.47 4.94
N SER A 36 -22.96 -20.41 3.98
CA SER A 36 -22.16 -20.33 2.75
C SER A 36 -22.43 -19.00 2.02
N PRO A 37 -21.40 -18.31 1.52
CA PRO A 37 -20.01 -18.76 1.33
C PRO A 37 -19.04 -18.45 2.51
N GLU A 38 -19.54 -18.11 3.66
CA GLU A 38 -18.69 -17.88 4.84
C GLU A 38 -18.04 -19.19 5.33
N MET A 39 -16.79 -19.08 5.83
CA MET A 39 -16.15 -20.21 6.49
C MET A 39 -16.75 -20.48 7.86
N SER A 40 -16.96 -21.75 8.19
CA SER A 40 -17.55 -22.22 9.46
C SER A 40 -16.55 -23.05 10.26
N TYR A 41 -16.79 -23.17 11.56
CA TYR A 41 -16.02 -23.99 12.50
C TYR A 41 -14.59 -23.52 12.70
N GLU A 42 -13.67 -24.43 12.95
CA GLU A 42 -12.29 -24.11 13.23
C GLU A 42 -11.45 -23.91 11.97
N HIS A 43 -10.86 -22.72 11.83
CA HIS A 43 -9.92 -22.43 10.77
C HIS A 43 -8.76 -21.57 11.26
N ARG A 44 -7.64 -21.66 10.58
CA ARG A 44 -6.55 -20.70 10.73
C ARG A 44 -6.96 -19.35 10.16
N GLY A 45 -6.40 -18.28 10.70
CA GLY A 45 -6.62 -16.94 10.19
C GLY A 45 -5.39 -16.05 10.38
N LEU A 46 -5.12 -15.22 9.38
CA LEU A 46 -4.09 -14.18 9.42
C LEU A 46 -4.69 -12.90 9.99
N VAL A 47 -4.10 -12.36 11.07
CA VAL A 47 -4.53 -11.10 11.68
C VAL A 47 -4.08 -9.92 10.82
N ILE A 48 -5.05 -9.14 10.33
CA ILE A 48 -4.82 -7.93 9.53
C ILE A 48 -4.85 -6.68 10.41
N GLY A 49 -5.63 -6.68 11.48
CA GLY A 49 -5.74 -5.56 12.39
C GLY A 49 -6.19 -5.96 13.79
N VAL A 50 -5.86 -5.11 14.76
CA VAL A 50 -6.26 -5.29 16.17
C VAL A 50 -6.77 -3.97 16.71
N LYS A 51 -7.99 -3.93 17.27
CA LYS A 51 -8.54 -2.75 17.94
C LYS A 51 -9.55 -3.15 19.02
N ASN A 52 -9.34 -2.69 20.25
CA ASN A 52 -10.30 -2.86 21.35
C ASN A 52 -10.77 -4.31 21.56
N LYS A 53 -9.84 -5.28 21.61
CA LYS A 53 -10.12 -6.71 21.73
C LYS A 53 -10.87 -7.33 20.53
N LEU A 54 -11.02 -6.60 19.45
CA LEU A 54 -11.49 -7.11 18.17
C LEU A 54 -10.30 -7.33 17.24
N LEU A 55 -10.35 -8.42 16.52
CA LEU A 55 -9.37 -8.82 15.52
C LEU A 55 -10.03 -8.77 14.14
N TYR A 56 -9.38 -8.07 13.22
CA TYR A 56 -9.69 -8.16 11.80
C TYR A 56 -8.77 -9.20 11.20
N PHE A 57 -9.31 -10.21 10.56
CA PHE A 57 -8.49 -11.31 10.04
C PHE A 57 -9.07 -11.91 8.75
N LEU A 58 -8.21 -12.63 8.06
CA LEU A 58 -8.54 -13.39 6.86
C LEU A 58 -8.46 -14.88 7.14
N PRO A 59 -9.51 -15.66 6.82
CA PRO A 59 -9.47 -17.11 6.96
C PRO A 59 -8.45 -17.75 6.03
N ILE A 60 -7.84 -18.84 6.51
CA ILE A 60 -6.90 -19.69 5.76
C ILE A 60 -7.50 -21.09 5.68
N CYS A 61 -7.52 -21.66 4.47
CA CYS A 61 -7.85 -23.09 4.28
C CYS A 61 -6.80 -23.77 3.40
N SER A 62 -6.89 -25.10 3.32
CA SER A 62 -6.05 -25.90 2.41
C SER A 62 -6.34 -25.55 0.96
N TYR A 63 -5.30 -25.44 0.15
CA TYR A 63 -5.43 -25.25 -1.28
C TYR A 63 -5.95 -26.55 -1.93
N ASP A 64 -6.91 -26.40 -2.84
CA ASP A 64 -7.46 -27.46 -3.69
C ASP A 64 -7.70 -26.84 -5.07
N ALA A 65 -6.98 -27.28 -6.07
CA ALA A 65 -7.02 -26.72 -7.41
C ALA A 65 -8.43 -26.78 -8.05
N SER A 66 -9.25 -27.77 -7.66
CA SER A 66 -10.62 -27.90 -8.16
C SER A 66 -11.59 -26.87 -7.57
N LYS A 67 -11.34 -26.42 -6.33
CA LYS A 67 -12.16 -25.44 -5.59
C LYS A 67 -11.63 -24.02 -5.68
N HIS A 68 -10.34 -23.88 -5.88
CA HIS A 68 -9.63 -22.59 -5.90
C HIS A 68 -8.91 -22.41 -7.25
N PRO A 69 -9.64 -22.29 -8.36
CA PRO A 69 -9.03 -22.08 -9.67
C PRO A 69 -8.38 -20.70 -9.74
N ASN A 70 -7.28 -20.59 -10.49
CA ASN A 70 -6.66 -19.33 -10.82
C ASN A 70 -6.29 -18.46 -9.60
N VAL A 71 -5.76 -19.06 -8.53
CA VAL A 71 -5.34 -18.34 -7.31
C VAL A 71 -4.31 -17.26 -7.62
N PHE A 72 -4.36 -16.16 -6.89
CA PHE A 72 -3.34 -15.11 -6.97
C PHE A 72 -2.06 -15.56 -6.24
N HIS A 73 -0.91 -15.34 -6.89
CA HIS A 73 0.39 -15.43 -6.27
C HIS A 73 1.31 -14.35 -6.87
N PRO A 74 2.06 -13.58 -6.06
CA PRO A 74 2.80 -12.41 -6.57
C PRO A 74 3.87 -12.74 -7.61
N ILE A 75 4.38 -13.96 -7.63
CA ILE A 75 5.41 -14.42 -8.57
C ILE A 75 4.80 -15.28 -9.69
N ASP A 76 4.01 -16.31 -9.33
CA ASP A 76 3.56 -17.29 -10.33
C ASP A 76 2.30 -16.86 -11.10
N ASN A 77 1.45 -16.04 -10.49
CA ASN A 77 0.19 -15.61 -11.11
C ASN A 77 -0.23 -14.21 -10.62
N PRO A 78 0.59 -13.16 -10.89
CA PRO A 78 0.36 -11.80 -10.39
C PRO A 78 -0.87 -11.12 -11.03
N GLU A 79 -1.29 -11.57 -12.22
CA GLU A 79 -2.42 -10.99 -12.96
C GLU A 79 -3.78 -11.60 -12.54
N SER A 80 -3.76 -12.57 -11.64
CA SER A 80 -4.99 -13.21 -11.17
C SER A 80 -5.89 -12.21 -10.44
N LYS A 81 -7.16 -12.21 -10.80
CA LYS A 81 -8.23 -11.48 -10.10
C LYS A 81 -8.97 -12.33 -9.07
N SER A 82 -8.45 -13.51 -8.72
CA SER A 82 -9.06 -14.43 -7.77
C SER A 82 -9.24 -13.80 -6.39
N ASP A 83 -10.22 -14.26 -5.64
CA ASP A 83 -10.42 -13.93 -4.23
C ASP A 83 -9.55 -14.77 -3.29
N TRP A 84 -8.68 -15.59 -3.85
CA TRP A 84 -7.80 -16.49 -3.13
C TRP A 84 -6.34 -16.11 -3.35
N TYR A 85 -5.60 -15.92 -2.25
CA TYR A 85 -4.15 -15.71 -2.26
C TYR A 85 -3.44 -16.99 -1.85
N LEU A 86 -2.56 -17.50 -2.70
CA LEU A 86 -1.81 -18.73 -2.45
C LEU A 86 -0.67 -18.50 -1.45
N LEU A 87 -0.62 -19.33 -0.42
CA LEU A 87 0.50 -19.48 0.49
C LEU A 87 1.14 -20.83 0.19
N LYS A 88 2.36 -20.84 -0.32
CA LYS A 88 3.10 -22.08 -0.64
C LYS A 88 3.78 -22.65 0.59
N ALA A 89 3.67 -23.95 0.80
CA ALA A 89 4.36 -24.64 1.88
C ALA A 89 5.89 -24.53 1.81
N SER A 90 6.44 -24.32 0.62
CA SER A 90 7.88 -24.07 0.42
C SER A 90 8.35 -22.69 0.94
N GLU A 91 7.45 -21.75 1.12
CA GLU A 91 7.75 -20.36 1.52
C GLU A 91 7.49 -20.12 3.02
N TYR A 92 6.67 -20.97 3.67
CA TYR A 92 6.19 -20.74 5.03
C TYR A 92 6.28 -22.00 5.90
N ASN A 93 7.09 -21.96 6.95
CA ASN A 93 7.28 -23.08 7.88
C ASN A 93 6.05 -23.42 8.73
N PHE A 94 5.06 -22.53 8.80
CA PHE A 94 3.85 -22.73 9.61
C PHE A 94 2.74 -23.53 8.89
N ILE A 95 2.93 -23.86 7.61
CA ILE A 95 2.01 -24.71 6.84
C ILE A 95 2.73 -25.95 6.31
N GLN A 96 2.05 -27.07 6.33
CA GLN A 96 2.58 -28.37 5.87
C GLN A 96 2.24 -28.65 4.39
N HIS A 97 1.25 -27.97 3.86
CA HIS A 97 0.78 -28.08 2.47
C HIS A 97 0.30 -26.70 2.03
N ASP A 98 0.27 -26.49 0.73
CA ASP A 98 -0.20 -25.24 0.14
C ASP A 98 -1.56 -24.87 0.69
N SER A 99 -1.73 -23.61 1.01
CA SER A 99 -2.93 -23.07 1.64
C SER A 99 -3.34 -21.78 0.93
N VAL A 100 -4.60 -21.36 1.11
CA VAL A 100 -5.10 -20.11 0.54
C VAL A 100 -5.71 -19.20 1.60
N LEU A 101 -5.45 -17.90 1.47
CA LEU A 101 -6.16 -16.85 2.18
C LEU A 101 -7.40 -16.45 1.39
N LYS A 102 -8.52 -16.32 2.06
CA LYS A 102 -9.76 -15.83 1.45
C LYS A 102 -9.85 -14.31 1.58
N LEU A 103 -9.45 -13.59 0.52
CA LEU A 103 -9.30 -12.13 0.53
C LEU A 103 -10.62 -11.36 0.68
N ASN A 104 -11.72 -11.92 0.19
CA ASN A 104 -13.05 -11.33 0.25
C ASN A 104 -13.86 -11.72 1.50
N ASP A 105 -13.24 -12.43 2.45
CA ASP A 105 -13.86 -12.85 3.71
C ASP A 105 -13.16 -12.19 4.91
N LEU A 106 -12.97 -10.88 4.83
CA LEU A 106 -12.43 -10.10 5.95
C LEU A 106 -13.43 -10.09 7.09
N ARG A 107 -13.02 -10.64 8.24
CA ARG A 107 -13.89 -10.81 9.41
C ARG A 107 -13.40 -10.05 10.61
N THR A 108 -14.36 -9.69 11.46
CA THR A 108 -14.10 -9.13 12.78
C THR A 108 -14.56 -10.11 13.83
N VAL A 109 -13.66 -10.53 14.70
CA VAL A 109 -13.96 -11.44 15.82
C VAL A 109 -13.40 -10.95 17.14
N SER A 110 -14.01 -11.39 18.23
CA SER A 110 -13.42 -11.21 19.54
C SER A 110 -12.12 -12.03 19.67
N VAL A 111 -11.12 -11.45 20.34
CA VAL A 111 -9.90 -12.18 20.76
C VAL A 111 -10.21 -13.48 21.52
N ASN A 112 -11.38 -13.55 22.18
CA ASN A 112 -11.82 -14.75 22.90
C ASN A 112 -12.19 -15.94 21.98
N ARG A 113 -12.24 -15.74 20.65
CA ARG A 113 -12.43 -16.81 19.67
C ARG A 113 -11.13 -17.46 19.23
N ILE A 114 -9.98 -16.97 19.71
CA ILE A 114 -8.69 -17.61 19.48
C ILE A 114 -8.64 -18.90 20.30
N LEU A 115 -8.33 -20.00 19.64
CA LEU A 115 -8.09 -21.30 20.28
C LEU A 115 -6.61 -21.43 20.68
N TYR A 116 -5.72 -21.23 19.71
CA TYR A 116 -4.26 -21.26 19.94
C TYR A 116 -3.51 -20.53 18.85
N HIS A 117 -2.27 -20.16 19.14
CA HIS A 117 -1.35 -19.60 18.15
C HIS A 117 -0.77 -20.72 17.28
N GLN A 118 -0.78 -20.51 15.98
CA GLN A 118 -0.08 -21.41 15.08
C GLN A 118 1.44 -21.32 15.32
N LYS A 119 2.11 -22.48 15.52
CA LYS A 119 3.56 -22.50 15.70
C LYS A 119 4.23 -21.82 14.48
N ASP A 120 5.15 -20.91 14.72
CA ASP A 120 5.85 -20.12 13.71
C ASP A 120 4.90 -19.35 12.74
N GLY A 121 3.62 -19.25 13.12
CA GLY A 121 2.57 -18.65 12.32
C GLY A 121 2.64 -17.13 12.33
N LYS A 122 3.46 -16.56 11.44
CA LYS A 122 3.60 -15.13 11.27
C LYS A 122 3.97 -14.78 9.83
N ILE A 123 3.34 -13.73 9.31
CA ILE A 123 3.80 -12.99 8.14
C ILE A 123 4.17 -11.59 8.63
N GLU A 124 5.43 -11.20 8.52
CA GLU A 124 5.90 -9.93 9.06
C GLU A 124 5.12 -8.75 8.44
N SER A 125 4.51 -7.93 9.30
CA SER A 125 3.64 -6.82 8.85
C SER A 125 4.39 -5.72 8.08
N SER A 126 5.72 -5.68 8.15
CA SER A 126 6.58 -4.80 7.36
C SER A 126 6.97 -5.39 6.00
N SER A 127 6.67 -6.67 5.74
CA SER A 127 7.04 -7.35 4.49
C SER A 127 6.22 -6.88 3.29
N GLU A 128 6.78 -7.01 2.09
CA GLU A 128 6.06 -6.73 0.84
C GLU A 128 4.87 -7.67 0.64
N VAL A 129 5.01 -8.93 1.05
CA VAL A 129 3.92 -9.92 1.01
C VAL A 129 2.72 -9.45 1.83
N TYR A 130 2.96 -8.99 3.06
CA TYR A 130 1.87 -8.51 3.91
C TYR A 130 1.19 -7.27 3.32
N ARG A 131 1.96 -6.30 2.80
CA ARG A 131 1.43 -5.11 2.12
C ARG A 131 0.62 -5.47 0.86
N CYS A 132 1.09 -6.47 0.10
CA CYS A 132 0.34 -7.00 -1.04
C CYS A 132 -1.01 -7.57 -0.60
N ILE A 133 -1.04 -8.38 0.46
CA ILE A 133 -2.27 -8.93 1.01
C ILE A 133 -3.21 -7.80 1.49
N GLU A 134 -2.72 -6.82 2.25
CA GLU A 134 -3.53 -5.66 2.70
C GLU A 134 -4.14 -4.92 1.49
N LYS A 135 -3.34 -4.62 0.46
CA LYS A 135 -3.81 -3.94 -0.75
C LYS A 135 -4.90 -4.75 -1.45
N LEU A 136 -4.70 -6.05 -1.63
CA LEU A 136 -5.68 -6.92 -2.27
C LEU A 136 -7.00 -6.99 -1.48
N VAL A 137 -6.92 -7.08 -0.15
CA VAL A 137 -8.12 -7.06 0.71
C VAL A 137 -8.90 -5.76 0.55
N ILE A 138 -8.20 -4.61 0.61
CA ILE A 138 -8.87 -3.30 0.45
C ILE A 138 -9.50 -3.21 -0.94
N THR A 139 -8.79 -3.65 -1.98
CA THR A 139 -9.31 -3.65 -3.37
C THR A 139 -10.56 -4.52 -3.50
N LYS A 140 -10.59 -5.69 -2.83
CA LYS A 140 -11.74 -6.61 -2.88
C LYS A 140 -12.93 -6.16 -2.04
N CYS A 141 -12.66 -5.65 -0.84
CA CYS A 141 -13.72 -5.29 0.10
C CYS A 141 -14.22 -3.84 -0.09
N PHE A 142 -13.38 -2.94 -0.61
CA PHE A 142 -13.65 -1.51 -0.73
C PHE A 142 -13.21 -0.93 -2.08
N PRO A 143 -13.72 -1.44 -3.22
CA PRO A 143 -13.24 -1.08 -4.55
C PRO A 143 -13.42 0.41 -4.87
N THR A 144 -14.51 1.03 -4.42
CA THR A 144 -14.75 2.47 -4.63
C THR A 144 -13.69 3.32 -3.95
N PHE A 145 -13.32 2.97 -2.72
CA PHE A 145 -12.27 3.68 -1.99
C PHE A 145 -10.92 3.62 -2.70
N ILE A 146 -10.56 2.44 -3.24
CA ILE A 146 -9.32 2.30 -4.00
C ILE A 146 -9.35 3.13 -5.28
N TYR A 147 -10.45 3.11 -6.01
CA TYR A 147 -10.61 3.92 -7.22
C TYR A 147 -10.41 5.41 -6.93
N GLU A 148 -11.07 5.95 -5.91
CA GLU A 148 -10.91 7.35 -5.49
C GLU A 148 -9.48 7.67 -5.06
N PHE A 149 -8.85 6.76 -4.31
CA PHE A 149 -7.47 6.93 -3.86
C PHE A 149 -6.49 6.96 -5.05
N GLU A 150 -6.65 6.07 -6.04
CA GLU A 150 -5.83 6.05 -7.25
C GLU A 150 -5.99 7.34 -8.07
N GLN A 151 -7.21 7.87 -8.20
CA GLN A 151 -7.47 9.15 -8.85
C GLN A 151 -6.74 10.31 -8.14
N ILE A 152 -6.79 10.36 -6.81
CA ILE A 152 -6.07 11.37 -6.02
C ILE A 152 -4.55 11.24 -6.21
N MET A 153 -4.02 10.03 -6.21
CA MET A 153 -2.59 9.79 -6.43
C MET A 153 -2.12 10.23 -7.81
N GLU A 154 -2.92 9.99 -8.85
CA GLU A 154 -2.64 10.45 -10.20
C GLU A 154 -2.64 11.98 -10.29
N GLN A 155 -3.68 12.63 -9.75
CA GLN A 155 -3.76 14.09 -9.67
C GLN A 155 -2.56 14.70 -8.93
N ASN A 156 -2.16 14.13 -7.80
CA ASN A 156 -0.98 14.56 -7.06
C ASN A 156 0.31 14.41 -7.87
N SER A 157 0.44 13.33 -8.65
CA SER A 157 1.58 13.13 -9.55
C SER A 157 1.67 14.21 -10.62
N VAL A 158 0.53 14.55 -11.25
CA VAL A 158 0.45 15.63 -12.26
C VAL A 158 0.77 16.98 -11.63
N LEU A 159 0.19 17.28 -10.46
CA LEU A 159 0.45 18.53 -9.74
C LEU A 159 1.93 18.68 -9.39
N LYS A 160 2.58 17.61 -8.96
CA LYS A 160 4.01 17.62 -8.64
C LYS A 160 4.86 17.96 -9.86
N LYS A 161 4.59 17.34 -11.02
CA LYS A 161 5.28 17.66 -12.27
C LYS A 161 5.09 19.14 -12.66
N ASN A 162 3.85 19.63 -12.58
CA ASN A 162 3.55 21.03 -12.89
C ASN A 162 4.28 22.00 -11.94
N CYS A 163 4.42 21.65 -10.67
CA CYS A 163 5.21 22.44 -9.71
C CYS A 163 6.69 22.49 -10.10
N GLU A 164 7.29 21.33 -10.42
CA GLU A 164 8.68 21.23 -10.85
C GLU A 164 8.95 22.05 -12.13
N GLU A 165 8.04 22.02 -13.09
CA GLU A 165 8.12 22.82 -14.34
C GLU A 165 8.05 24.32 -14.05
N LYS A 166 7.12 24.74 -13.16
CA LYS A 166 7.00 26.15 -12.75
C LYS A 166 8.23 26.61 -11.96
N GLU A 167 8.79 25.79 -11.09
CA GLU A 167 10.02 26.12 -10.37
C GLU A 167 11.19 26.33 -11.35
N ASN A 168 11.34 25.46 -12.34
CA ASN A 168 12.35 25.63 -13.40
C ASN A 168 12.13 26.93 -14.17
N THR A 169 10.90 27.26 -14.50
CA THR A 169 10.55 28.51 -15.19
C THR A 169 10.92 29.75 -14.33
N ILE A 170 10.60 29.72 -13.03
CA ILE A 170 10.97 30.79 -12.10
C ILE A 170 12.48 30.96 -12.04
N VAL A 171 13.23 29.88 -11.91
CA VAL A 171 14.71 29.95 -11.89
C VAL A 171 15.27 30.56 -13.18
N ASN A 172 14.71 30.20 -14.33
CA ASN A 172 15.12 30.77 -15.62
C ASN A 172 14.78 32.27 -15.72
N LEU A 173 13.60 32.67 -15.30
CA LEU A 173 13.20 34.08 -15.26
C LEU A 173 14.08 34.88 -14.30
N GLN A 174 14.42 34.36 -13.11
CA GLN A 174 15.33 35.02 -12.19
C GLN A 174 16.72 35.22 -12.80
N LYS A 175 17.29 34.21 -13.45
CA LYS A 175 18.56 34.35 -14.19
C LYS A 175 18.49 35.43 -15.26
N THR A 176 17.39 35.50 -15.96
CA THR A 176 17.14 36.49 -17.01
C THR A 176 17.06 37.91 -16.43
N ILE A 177 16.32 38.11 -15.35
CA ILE A 177 16.20 39.37 -14.64
C ILE A 177 17.60 39.83 -14.15
N THR A 178 18.39 38.91 -13.58
CA THR A 178 19.76 39.24 -13.13
C THR A 178 20.62 39.74 -14.30
N LYS A 179 20.58 39.05 -15.46
CA LYS A 179 21.33 39.49 -16.65
C LYS A 179 20.91 40.88 -17.13
N ILE A 180 19.59 41.17 -17.11
CA ILE A 180 19.06 42.49 -17.48
C ILE A 180 19.57 43.54 -16.51
N ALA A 181 19.52 43.29 -15.20
CA ALA A 181 20.02 44.21 -14.17
C ALA A 181 21.50 44.51 -14.33
N GLU A 182 22.31 43.49 -14.64
CA GLU A 182 23.76 43.66 -14.92
C GLU A 182 23.97 44.53 -16.15
N CYS A 183 23.25 44.30 -17.27
CA CYS A 183 23.34 45.15 -18.44
C CYS A 183 22.94 46.58 -18.19
N LEU A 184 21.88 46.83 -17.41
CA LEU A 184 21.46 48.19 -17.05
C LEU A 184 22.51 48.92 -16.15
N GLN A 185 23.15 48.18 -15.25
CA GLN A 185 24.25 48.73 -14.44
C GLN A 185 25.47 49.12 -15.30
N ASP A 186 25.81 48.29 -16.30
CA ASP A 186 26.90 48.59 -17.24
C ASP A 186 26.62 49.84 -18.08
N ILE A 187 25.36 50.04 -18.50
CA ILE A 187 24.93 51.22 -19.24
C ILE A 187 25.09 52.48 -18.37
N LEU A 188 24.61 52.40 -17.14
CA LEU A 188 24.69 53.54 -16.18
C LEU A 188 26.12 53.90 -15.84
N LYS A 189 27.04 52.93 -15.77
CA LYS A 189 28.45 53.15 -15.46
C LYS A 189 29.27 53.70 -16.63
N ASN A 190 28.96 53.25 -17.85
CA ASN A 190 29.84 53.49 -19.02
C ASN A 190 29.27 54.48 -20.02
N SER A 191 28.10 55.11 -19.78
CA SER A 191 27.41 56.01 -20.71
C SER A 191 27.33 55.46 -22.13
N ILE A 192 27.02 54.19 -22.26
CA ILE A 192 26.92 53.46 -23.55
C ILE A 192 25.71 53.99 -24.35
N ALA A 193 25.91 54.21 -25.67
CA ALA A 193 24.84 54.69 -26.57
C ALA A 193 23.59 53.79 -26.56
N PRO A 194 22.37 54.36 -26.64
CA PRO A 194 21.11 53.58 -26.60
C PRO A 194 21.02 52.43 -27.59
N GLU A 195 21.63 52.54 -28.76
CA GLU A 195 21.62 51.52 -29.82
C GLU A 195 22.41 50.25 -29.45
N GLU A 196 23.57 50.37 -28.80
CA GLU A 196 24.34 49.20 -28.32
C GLU A 196 23.62 48.45 -27.18
N THR A 197 22.83 49.20 -26.42
CA THR A 197 22.03 48.65 -25.36
C THR A 197 20.90 47.79 -25.88
N MET A 198 20.18 48.25 -26.90
CA MET A 198 19.11 47.48 -27.53
C MET A 198 19.64 46.21 -28.14
N GLN A 199 20.79 46.23 -28.79
CA GLN A 199 21.42 45.02 -29.36
C GLN A 199 21.86 44.02 -28.27
N LYS A 200 22.30 44.46 -27.11
CA LYS A 200 22.62 43.56 -25.95
C LYS A 200 21.37 42.94 -25.36
N ILE A 201 20.27 43.68 -25.25
CA ILE A 201 18.97 43.17 -24.75
C ILE A 201 18.35 42.19 -25.77
N GLU A 202 18.45 42.43 -27.05
CA GLU A 202 17.96 41.51 -28.10
C GLU A 202 18.75 40.18 -28.13
N LYS A 203 20.01 40.18 -27.81
CA LYS A 203 20.84 38.97 -27.67
C LYS A 203 20.55 38.15 -26.41
N LEU A 204 19.79 38.66 -25.45
CA LEU A 204 19.44 37.97 -24.21
C LEU A 204 18.21 37.06 -24.37
N GLU A 205 17.97 36.44 -25.47
CA GLU A 205 16.92 35.42 -25.73
C GLU A 205 15.51 35.73 -25.14
N ILE A 206 15.33 36.92 -24.50
CA ILE A 206 14.09 37.31 -23.81
C ILE A 206 12.99 37.61 -24.82
N ILE A 207 13.36 38.17 -25.96
CA ILE A 207 12.40 38.58 -27.01
C ILE A 207 12.00 37.39 -27.90
N THR A 208 12.86 36.40 -28.03
CA THR A 208 12.55 35.17 -28.77
C THR A 208 11.55 34.26 -28.03
N SER A 209 11.62 34.14 -26.73
CA SER A 209 10.69 33.29 -25.96
C SER A 209 9.28 33.90 -25.79
N VAL A 210 9.14 35.22 -25.92
CA VAL A 210 7.81 35.89 -25.86
C VAL A 210 7.07 35.81 -27.22
N LYS A 211 7.81 35.69 -28.32
CA LYS A 211 7.19 35.56 -29.66
C LYS A 211 6.70 34.14 -29.98
N GLU A 212 7.17 33.12 -29.29
CA GLU A 212 6.73 31.72 -29.47
C GLU A 212 5.47 31.34 -28.66
N ASN A 213 5.05 32.21 -27.73
CA ASN A 213 3.88 31.97 -26.86
C ASN A 213 2.69 32.94 -27.09
N THR A 214 2.68 33.65 -28.21
CA THR A 214 1.54 34.44 -28.72
C THR A 214 1.04 33.91 -30.04
#